data_0a22dd9dff3c5574184d90e709d14714
#
_entry.id   0a22dd9dff3c5574184d90e709d14714
#
_cell.length_a   1.000
_cell.length_b   1.000
_cell.length_c   1.000
_cell.angle_alpha   90.00
_cell.angle_beta   90.00
_cell.angle_gamma   90.00
#
_symmetry.space_group_name_H-M   'P 1'
#
loop_
_entity.id
_entity.type
_entity.pdbx_description
1 polymer ?
#
loop_
_entity_poly.entity_id
_entity_poly.type
_entity_poly.pdbx_seq_one_letter_code
_entity_poly.pdbx_strand_id
1 'polypeptide(L)'
;AVADDDEVARRVASLIPMLEENNLILVLETHGKEHGTGEKLARIVRKIGSPRVKLNYDTANVIFYGGVDPVQDLKTCMAETAYIHIKDKGGRDDVWDFPALGKGHIDFPAIFEELKAAGNDCPLSIEIEFTPEGAGSLAAVNQAVADSAAYLTAHGFEL
;
A
#
# COMPACT_ATOMS: atom_id res chain seq x y z
N ALA A 1 10.74 -11.47 -18.77
CA ALA A 1 11.78 -11.07 -17.82
C ALA A 1 11.21 -9.93 -16.98
N VAL A 2 11.36 -10.00 -15.67
CA VAL A 2 11.04 -8.89 -14.77
C VAL A 2 12.08 -7.80 -15.04
N ALA A 3 11.64 -6.54 -15.15
CA ALA A 3 12.55 -5.42 -15.31
C ALA A 3 13.38 -5.26 -14.03
N ASP A 4 14.69 -5.03 -14.15
CA ASP A 4 15.51 -4.69 -13.00
C ASP A 4 15.22 -3.26 -12.49
N ASP A 5 15.71 -2.93 -11.30
CA ASP A 5 15.47 -1.65 -10.66
C ASP A 5 15.90 -0.47 -11.56
N ASP A 6 16.96 -0.63 -12.37
CA ASP A 6 17.46 0.39 -13.27
C ASP A 6 16.51 0.63 -14.44
N GLU A 7 15.98 -0.44 -15.01
CA GLU A 7 15.03 -0.35 -16.12
C GLU A 7 13.70 0.25 -15.65
N VAL A 8 13.21 -0.14 -14.44
CA VAL A 8 12.01 0.44 -13.84
C VAL A 8 12.23 1.95 -13.62
N ALA A 9 13.34 2.33 -12.98
CA ALA A 9 13.66 3.73 -12.73
C ALA A 9 13.75 4.54 -14.03
N ARG A 10 14.39 4.02 -15.06
CA ARG A 10 14.52 4.66 -16.36
C ARG A 10 13.17 4.87 -17.05
N ARG A 11 12.30 3.86 -17.03
CA ARG A 11 10.94 3.96 -17.61
C ARG A 11 10.10 4.99 -16.89
N VAL A 12 10.10 4.94 -15.56
CA VAL A 12 9.33 5.90 -14.74
C VAL A 12 9.86 7.31 -14.93
N ALA A 13 11.19 7.51 -14.96
CA ALA A 13 11.80 8.81 -15.17
C ALA A 13 11.38 9.46 -16.50
N SER A 14 11.08 8.68 -17.53
CA SER A 14 10.58 9.22 -18.81
C SER A 14 9.21 9.88 -18.73
N LEU A 15 8.44 9.61 -17.66
CA LEU A 15 7.12 10.21 -17.42
C LEU A 15 7.19 11.55 -16.67
N ILE A 16 8.33 11.89 -16.06
CA ILE A 16 8.47 13.08 -15.20
C ILE A 16 8.02 14.36 -15.90
N PRO A 17 8.40 14.68 -17.15
CA PRO A 17 7.97 15.92 -17.80
C PRO A 17 6.44 16.03 -17.88
N MET A 18 5.76 14.92 -18.21
CA MET A 18 4.30 14.88 -18.27
C MET A 18 3.66 15.05 -16.88
N LEU A 19 4.25 14.43 -15.83
CA LEU A 19 3.78 14.58 -14.46
C LEU A 19 3.91 16.04 -13.97
N GLU A 20 5.01 16.71 -14.30
CA GLU A 20 5.26 18.12 -13.96
C GLU A 20 4.29 19.04 -14.70
N GLU A 21 4.14 18.87 -16.01
CA GLU A 21 3.23 19.67 -16.84
C GLU A 21 1.78 19.61 -16.34
N ASN A 22 1.33 18.44 -15.88
CA ASN A 22 -0.04 18.22 -15.45
C ASN A 22 -0.23 18.29 -13.93
N ASN A 23 0.81 18.68 -13.17
CA ASN A 23 0.81 18.73 -11.71
C ASN A 23 0.35 17.41 -11.04
N LEU A 24 0.80 16.27 -11.58
CA LEU A 24 0.47 14.93 -11.08
C LEU A 24 1.59 14.37 -10.23
N ILE A 25 1.25 13.45 -9.33
CA ILE A 25 2.16 12.58 -8.61
C ILE A 25 1.87 11.14 -9.06
N LEU A 26 2.89 10.45 -9.52
CA LEU A 26 2.85 9.01 -9.77
C LEU A 26 3.24 8.29 -8.50
N VAL A 27 2.40 7.38 -8.02
CA VAL A 27 2.72 6.51 -6.90
C VAL A 27 2.95 5.08 -7.39
N LEU A 28 4.06 4.48 -7.00
CA LEU A 28 4.42 3.10 -7.31
C LEU A 28 3.96 2.22 -6.15
N GLU A 29 3.21 1.18 -6.47
CA GLU A 29 2.64 0.30 -5.44
C GLU A 29 3.61 -0.83 -5.05
N THR A 30 3.67 -1.16 -3.76
CA THR A 30 4.31 -2.38 -3.26
C THR A 30 3.53 -3.60 -3.74
N HIS A 31 4.03 -4.26 -4.80
CA HIS A 31 3.34 -5.38 -5.44
C HIS A 31 4.32 -6.36 -6.09
N GLY A 32 3.96 -7.65 -6.05
CA GLY A 32 4.75 -8.70 -6.68
C GLY A 32 6.06 -9.00 -5.93
N LYS A 33 6.66 -10.16 -6.21
CA LYS A 33 7.84 -10.65 -5.47
C LYS A 33 9.07 -9.75 -5.57
N GLU A 34 9.24 -9.08 -6.70
CA GLU A 34 10.42 -8.25 -6.95
C GLU A 34 10.35 -6.91 -6.21
N HIS A 35 9.15 -6.30 -6.13
CA HIS A 35 8.91 -4.97 -5.57
C HIS A 35 7.90 -5.00 -4.42
N GLY A 36 7.74 -6.15 -3.77
CA GLY A 36 6.71 -6.41 -2.77
C GLY A 36 7.05 -5.92 -1.36
N THR A 37 8.10 -5.10 -1.17
CA THR A 37 8.37 -4.46 0.13
C THR A 37 8.60 -2.96 -0.06
N GLY A 38 8.27 -2.19 0.99
CA GLY A 38 8.49 -0.75 1.01
C GLY A 38 9.96 -0.39 0.81
N GLU A 39 10.88 -1.10 1.47
CA GLU A 39 12.31 -0.88 1.32
C GLU A 39 12.78 -1.03 -0.14
N LYS A 40 12.38 -2.12 -0.81
CA LYS A 40 12.79 -2.37 -2.21
C LYS A 40 12.27 -1.27 -3.13
N LEU A 41 11.00 -0.91 -3.00
CA LEU A 41 10.38 0.08 -3.88
C LEU A 41 10.89 1.50 -3.58
N ALA A 42 11.14 1.83 -2.31
CA ALA A 42 11.73 3.11 -1.92
C ALA A 42 13.13 3.33 -2.54
N ARG A 43 13.94 2.29 -2.71
CA ARG A 43 15.23 2.39 -3.43
C ARG A 43 15.03 2.88 -4.86
N ILE A 44 14.01 2.39 -5.55
CA ILE A 44 13.69 2.81 -6.93
C ILE A 44 13.23 4.27 -6.93
N VAL A 45 12.32 4.65 -6.01
CA VAL A 45 11.84 6.04 -5.89
C VAL A 45 12.99 7.00 -5.61
N ARG A 46 13.89 6.66 -4.67
CA ARG A 46 15.10 7.45 -4.36
C ARG A 46 16.02 7.56 -5.55
N LYS A 47 16.20 6.49 -6.33
CA LYS A 47 17.02 6.48 -7.53
C LYS A 47 16.47 7.39 -8.62
N ILE A 48 15.14 7.45 -8.78
CA ILE A 48 14.48 8.37 -9.71
C ILE A 48 14.70 9.82 -9.29
N GLY A 49 14.66 10.11 -7.98
CA GLY A 49 15.00 11.40 -7.40
C GLY A 49 14.04 12.54 -7.73
N SER A 50 12.83 12.25 -8.20
CA SER A 50 11.83 13.27 -8.54
C SER A 50 10.77 13.37 -7.44
N PRO A 51 10.35 14.58 -7.02
CA PRO A 51 9.26 14.77 -6.09
C PRO A 51 7.89 14.32 -6.68
N ARG A 52 7.84 14.12 -8.00
CA ARG A 52 6.64 13.65 -8.72
C ARG A 52 6.47 12.14 -8.70
N VAL A 53 7.44 11.40 -8.18
CA VAL A 53 7.37 9.94 -8.07
C VAL A 53 7.48 9.57 -6.60
N LYS A 54 6.49 8.88 -6.11
CA LYS A 54 6.33 8.49 -4.71
C LYS A 54 5.95 7.02 -4.60
N LEU A 55 5.65 6.57 -3.40
CA LEU A 55 5.29 5.20 -3.09
C LEU A 55 3.82 5.13 -2.65
N ASN A 56 3.09 4.16 -3.19
CA ASN A 56 1.84 3.66 -2.65
C ASN A 56 2.16 2.41 -1.82
N TYR A 57 2.01 2.51 -0.52
CA TYR A 57 2.29 1.41 0.39
C TYR A 57 1.05 0.55 0.59
N ASP A 58 1.07 -0.72 0.15
CA ASP A 58 0.00 -1.66 0.43
C ASP A 58 0.36 -2.52 1.64
N THR A 59 -0.44 -2.41 2.69
CA THR A 59 -0.15 -3.01 4.00
C THR A 59 -0.18 -4.53 4.00
N ALA A 60 -0.97 -5.15 3.13
CA ALA A 60 -1.08 -6.61 3.04
C ALA A 60 -0.15 -7.21 1.96
N ASN A 61 0.10 -6.49 0.87
CA ASN A 61 1.00 -6.94 -0.18
C ASN A 61 2.43 -7.15 0.33
N VAL A 62 2.88 -6.34 1.28
CA VAL A 62 4.23 -6.49 1.86
C VAL A 62 4.36 -7.78 2.67
N ILE A 63 3.27 -8.26 3.27
CA ILE A 63 3.23 -9.58 3.90
C ILE A 63 3.21 -10.66 2.82
N PHE A 64 2.23 -10.60 1.92
CA PHE A 64 1.96 -11.64 0.94
C PHE A 64 3.11 -11.85 -0.06
N TYR A 65 3.66 -10.77 -0.61
CA TYR A 65 4.75 -10.84 -1.59
C TYR A 65 6.14 -10.71 -0.97
N GLY A 66 6.26 -9.93 0.09
CA GLY A 66 7.53 -9.59 0.72
C GLY A 66 7.90 -10.44 1.92
N GLY A 67 6.91 -11.03 2.60
CA GLY A 67 7.12 -11.80 3.83
C GLY A 67 7.66 -10.95 4.99
N VAL A 68 7.28 -9.68 5.05
CA VAL A 68 7.77 -8.72 6.05
C VAL A 68 6.65 -8.20 6.93
N ASP A 69 7.00 -7.77 8.14
CA ASP A 69 6.09 -7.07 9.04
C ASP A 69 5.77 -5.68 8.50
N PRO A 70 4.48 -5.32 8.28
CA PRO A 70 4.11 -4.08 7.62
C PRO A 70 4.44 -2.83 8.44
N VAL A 71 4.44 -2.92 9.79
CA VAL A 71 4.79 -1.78 10.65
C VAL A 71 6.28 -1.45 10.54
N GLN A 72 7.14 -2.48 10.57
CA GLN A 72 8.57 -2.28 10.46
C GLN A 72 9.00 -1.89 9.05
N ASP A 73 8.40 -2.48 8.02
CA ASP A 73 8.72 -2.16 6.63
C ASP A 73 8.28 -0.74 6.25
N LEU A 74 7.11 -0.28 6.70
CA LEU A 74 6.64 1.10 6.46
C LEU A 74 7.65 2.15 6.96
N LYS A 75 8.31 1.92 8.11
CA LYS A 75 9.35 2.82 8.63
C LYS A 75 10.50 3.03 7.66
N THR A 76 10.83 2.01 6.87
CA THR A 76 11.97 2.06 5.92
C THR A 76 11.69 2.96 4.71
N CYS A 77 10.42 3.18 4.39
CA CYS A 77 9.97 3.91 3.20
C CYS A 77 9.06 5.11 3.52
N MET A 78 8.89 5.47 4.79
CA MET A 78 7.96 6.50 5.24
C MET A 78 8.10 7.84 4.51
N ALA A 79 9.33 8.27 4.24
CA ALA A 79 9.62 9.55 3.57
C ALA A 79 9.20 9.57 2.08
N GLU A 80 9.15 8.41 1.46
CA GLU A 80 8.75 8.22 0.06
C GLU A 80 7.26 7.94 -0.08
N THR A 81 6.59 7.52 1.00
CA THR A 81 5.17 7.14 0.99
C THR A 81 4.28 8.37 0.89
N ALA A 82 3.46 8.44 -0.16
CA ALA A 82 2.49 9.50 -0.42
C ALA A 82 1.06 8.99 -0.63
N TYR A 83 0.86 7.68 -0.56
CA TYR A 83 -0.43 7.02 -0.66
C TYR A 83 -0.35 5.66 0.03
N ILE A 84 -1.43 5.21 0.63
CA ILE A 84 -1.49 3.89 1.26
C ILE A 84 -2.76 3.15 0.82
N HIS A 85 -2.58 1.95 0.28
CA HIS A 85 -3.64 0.95 0.27
C HIS A 85 -3.70 0.31 1.64
N ILE A 86 -4.76 0.64 2.37
CA ILE A 86 -5.03 0.02 3.65
C ILE A 86 -5.83 -1.25 3.41
N LYS A 87 -5.15 -2.39 3.49
CA LYS A 87 -5.61 -3.71 3.10
C LYS A 87 -5.27 -4.68 4.21
N ASP A 88 -6.25 -5.46 4.66
CA ASP A 88 -6.02 -6.42 5.74
C ASP A 88 -5.59 -7.79 5.19
N LYS A 89 -4.95 -8.57 6.02
CA LYS A 89 -4.42 -9.89 5.68
C LYS A 89 -5.04 -10.94 6.59
N GLY A 90 -5.78 -11.86 5.99
CA GLY A 90 -6.27 -13.06 6.64
C GLY A 90 -5.36 -14.27 6.41
N GLY A 91 -5.64 -15.36 7.12
CA GLY A 91 -4.95 -16.64 6.95
C GLY A 91 -3.44 -16.55 7.19
N ARG A 92 -2.68 -17.47 6.56
CA ARG A 92 -1.20 -17.43 6.56
C ARG A 92 -0.70 -16.40 5.54
N ASP A 93 0.54 -15.95 5.71
CA ASP A 93 1.16 -14.91 4.87
C ASP A 93 1.17 -15.27 3.38
N ASP A 94 1.34 -16.54 3.05
CA ASP A 94 1.42 -17.06 1.68
C ASP A 94 0.04 -17.43 1.06
N VAL A 95 -1.06 -17.18 1.76
CA VAL A 95 -2.43 -17.47 1.30
C VAL A 95 -3.10 -16.20 0.82
N TRP A 96 -3.74 -16.25 -0.35
CA TRP A 96 -4.55 -15.15 -0.87
C TRP A 96 -5.84 -15.02 -0.06
N ASP A 97 -5.84 -14.11 0.92
CA ASP A 97 -6.98 -13.82 1.77
C ASP A 97 -6.85 -12.38 2.28
N PHE A 98 -7.70 -11.49 1.76
CA PHE A 98 -7.67 -10.05 2.04
C PHE A 98 -9.07 -9.58 2.42
N PRO A 99 -9.45 -9.77 3.70
CA PRO A 99 -10.79 -9.47 4.19
C PRO A 99 -11.01 -7.96 4.43
N ALA A 100 -12.21 -7.61 4.88
CA ALA A 100 -12.50 -6.28 5.42
C ALA A 100 -11.53 -5.91 6.56
N LEU A 101 -11.26 -4.63 6.73
CA LEU A 101 -10.36 -4.11 7.77
C LEU A 101 -10.81 -4.56 9.18
N GLY A 102 -9.86 -4.98 9.98
CA GLY A 102 -10.07 -5.51 11.33
C GLY A 102 -10.57 -6.95 11.37
N LYS A 103 -10.65 -7.64 10.24
CA LYS A 103 -10.98 -9.07 10.16
C LYS A 103 -9.76 -9.96 9.93
N GLY A 104 -8.63 -9.38 9.58
CA GLY A 104 -7.34 -10.04 9.44
C GLY A 104 -6.48 -9.89 10.70
N HIS A 105 -5.16 -9.87 10.50
CA HIS A 105 -4.19 -9.86 11.59
C HIS A 105 -3.19 -8.69 11.54
N ILE A 106 -3.39 -7.71 10.62
CA ILE A 106 -2.52 -6.53 10.56
C ILE A 106 -2.79 -5.61 11.76
N ASP A 107 -1.73 -5.18 12.43
CA ASP A 107 -1.79 -4.21 13.52
C ASP A 107 -1.93 -2.78 12.96
N PHE A 108 -3.13 -2.44 12.49
CA PHE A 108 -3.43 -1.09 11.98
C PHE A 108 -3.23 0.02 13.02
N PRO A 109 -3.61 -0.15 14.31
CA PRO A 109 -3.26 0.83 15.31
C PRO A 109 -1.78 1.20 15.33
N ALA A 110 -0.87 0.21 15.25
CA ALA A 110 0.56 0.49 15.18
C ALA A 110 0.96 1.22 13.88
N ILE A 111 0.36 0.88 12.73
CA ILE A 111 0.57 1.62 11.47
C ILE A 111 0.13 3.09 11.60
N PHE A 112 -1.04 3.34 12.19
CA PHE A 112 -1.56 4.70 12.40
C PHE A 112 -0.67 5.52 13.34
N GLU A 113 -0.16 4.90 14.39
CA GLU A 113 0.80 5.56 15.30
C GLU A 113 2.11 5.94 14.59
N GLU A 114 2.63 5.08 13.70
CA GLU A 114 3.85 5.40 12.93
C GLU A 114 3.61 6.54 11.92
N LEU A 115 2.47 6.55 11.24
CA LEU A 115 2.09 7.66 10.34
C LEU A 115 2.00 8.98 11.11
N LYS A 116 1.32 8.96 12.25
CA LYS A 116 1.18 10.13 13.13
C LYS A 116 2.52 10.61 13.67
N ALA A 117 3.37 9.69 14.13
CA ALA A 117 4.70 10.03 14.64
C ALA A 117 5.60 10.64 13.56
N ALA A 118 5.45 10.22 12.31
CA ALA A 118 6.17 10.77 11.16
C ALA A 118 5.56 12.07 10.62
N GLY A 119 4.36 12.47 11.07
CA GLY A 119 3.61 13.58 10.49
C GLY A 119 3.21 13.33 9.04
N ASN A 120 3.01 12.06 8.66
CA ASN A 120 2.57 11.67 7.32
C ASN A 120 1.04 11.60 7.28
N ASP A 121 0.42 12.53 6.56
CA ASP A 121 -1.02 12.70 6.39
C ASP A 121 -1.51 12.27 5.00
N CYS A 122 -0.79 11.36 4.36
CA CYS A 122 -1.15 10.89 3.03
C CYS A 122 -2.53 10.21 3.00
N PRO A 123 -3.22 10.25 1.84
CA PRO A 123 -4.49 9.57 1.68
C PRO A 123 -4.39 8.06 1.93
N LEU A 124 -5.41 7.52 2.59
CA LEU A 124 -5.62 6.08 2.78
C LEU A 124 -6.77 5.62 1.89
N SER A 125 -6.57 4.53 1.14
CA SER A 125 -7.61 3.90 0.33
C SER A 125 -7.87 2.49 0.84
N ILE A 126 -9.12 2.19 1.18
CA ILE A 126 -9.52 0.82 1.55
C ILE A 126 -9.41 -0.08 0.32
N GLU A 127 -8.68 -1.17 0.44
CA GLU A 127 -8.62 -2.21 -0.57
C GLU A 127 -9.03 -3.56 0.02
N ILE A 128 -9.93 -4.26 -0.67
CA ILE A 128 -10.48 -5.56 -0.25
C ILE A 128 -10.49 -6.48 -1.47
N GLU A 129 -9.85 -7.63 -1.40
CA GLU A 129 -9.79 -8.58 -2.52
C GLU A 129 -10.39 -9.95 -2.18
N PHE A 130 -10.72 -10.19 -0.91
CA PHE A 130 -11.29 -11.45 -0.42
C PHE A 130 -10.34 -12.65 -0.62
N THR A 131 -10.92 -13.82 -0.91
CA THR A 131 -10.22 -15.05 -1.31
C THR A 131 -10.22 -15.18 -2.85
N PRO A 132 -9.51 -16.14 -3.45
CA PRO A 132 -9.55 -16.37 -4.90
C PRO A 132 -10.96 -16.63 -5.45
N GLU A 133 -11.87 -17.12 -4.61
CA GLU A 133 -13.28 -17.34 -4.97
C GLU A 133 -14.10 -16.04 -4.98
N GLY A 134 -13.52 -14.94 -4.49
CA GLY A 134 -14.15 -13.63 -4.38
C GLY A 134 -15.13 -13.54 -3.20
N ALA A 135 -15.92 -12.46 -3.19
CA ALA A 135 -16.86 -12.14 -2.11
C ALA A 135 -18.14 -13.01 -2.09
N GLY A 136 -18.38 -13.78 -3.13
CA GLY A 136 -19.59 -14.60 -3.31
C GLY A 136 -20.86 -13.82 -3.66
N SER A 137 -20.98 -12.53 -3.30
CA SER A 137 -22.12 -11.68 -3.65
C SER A 137 -21.81 -10.19 -3.55
N LEU A 138 -22.59 -9.35 -4.26
CA LEU A 138 -22.53 -7.88 -4.13
C LEU A 138 -22.87 -7.42 -2.70
N ALA A 139 -23.79 -8.10 -2.03
CA ALA A 139 -24.13 -7.78 -0.64
C ALA A 139 -22.93 -7.99 0.29
N ALA A 140 -22.13 -9.04 0.08
CA ALA A 140 -20.90 -9.28 0.85
C ALA A 140 -19.83 -8.21 0.58
N VAL A 141 -19.68 -7.76 -0.67
CA VAL A 141 -18.79 -6.63 -1.01
C VAL A 141 -19.22 -5.35 -0.28
N ASN A 142 -20.50 -4.99 -0.38
CA ASN A 142 -21.04 -3.80 0.28
C ASN A 142 -20.88 -3.87 1.80
N GLN A 143 -21.08 -5.03 2.39
CA GLN A 143 -20.89 -5.22 3.83
C GLN A 143 -19.41 -5.07 4.22
N ALA A 144 -18.49 -5.65 3.46
CA ALA A 144 -17.07 -5.54 3.73
C ALA A 144 -16.56 -4.09 3.63
N VAL A 145 -17.07 -3.32 2.66
CA VAL A 145 -16.77 -1.89 2.56
C VAL A 145 -17.32 -1.13 3.76
N ALA A 146 -18.57 -1.38 4.16
CA ALA A 146 -19.18 -0.75 5.32
C ALA A 146 -18.45 -1.07 6.63
N ASP A 147 -18.06 -2.34 6.83
CA ASP A 147 -17.29 -2.77 8.00
C ASP A 147 -15.92 -2.09 8.04
N SER A 148 -15.23 -1.99 6.89
CA SER A 148 -13.93 -1.32 6.80
C SER A 148 -14.03 0.18 7.06
N ALA A 149 -15.05 0.84 6.53
CA ALA A 149 -15.34 2.25 6.81
C ALA A 149 -15.62 2.48 8.31
N ALA A 150 -16.45 1.63 8.92
CA ALA A 150 -16.73 1.69 10.34
C ALA A 150 -15.47 1.47 11.20
N TYR A 151 -14.59 0.55 10.78
CA TYR A 151 -13.30 0.31 11.43
C TYR A 151 -12.45 1.58 11.44
N LEU A 152 -12.26 2.25 10.29
CA LEU A 152 -11.49 3.49 10.21
C LEU A 152 -12.10 4.62 11.03
N THR A 153 -13.44 4.79 10.97
CA THR A 153 -14.14 5.79 11.77
C THR A 153 -13.92 5.56 13.28
N ALA A 154 -13.95 4.31 13.73
CA ALA A 154 -13.67 3.96 15.12
C ALA A 154 -12.21 4.29 15.55
N HIS A 155 -11.30 4.42 14.60
CA HIS A 155 -9.90 4.82 14.82
C HIS A 155 -9.65 6.32 14.54
N GLY A 156 -10.71 7.12 14.37
CA GLY A 156 -10.63 8.57 14.27
C GLY A 156 -10.41 9.14 12.86
N PHE A 157 -10.60 8.33 11.83
CA PHE A 157 -10.56 8.81 10.45
C PHE A 157 -11.92 9.38 10.02
N GLU A 158 -11.90 10.50 9.31
CA GLU A 158 -13.05 11.06 8.59
C GLU A 158 -13.09 10.47 7.18
N LEU A 159 -14.28 10.05 6.71
CA LEU A 159 -14.47 9.40 5.42
C LEU A 159 -15.30 10.26 4.48
#